data_89b2087783e4f1858dd0f9fd1de3172f
#
_entry.id   89b2087783e4f1858dd0f9fd1de3172f
#
_cell.length_a   1.000
_cell.length_b   1.000
_cell.length_c   1.000
_cell.angle_alpha   90.00
_cell.angle_beta   90.00
_cell.angle_gamma   90.00
#
_symmetry.space_group_name_H-M   'P 1'
#
loop_
_entity.id
_entity.type
_entity.pdbx_description
1 polymer ?
#
loop_
_entity_poly.entity_id
_entity_poly.type
_entity_poly.pdbx_seq_one_letter_code
_entity_poly.pdbx_strand_id
1 'polypeptide(L)'
;MTEKFDLPYLNNNHIKNNILELFEFVEDEFGSVVSESSSLKEKYFDSINKLQSTKVPYSSKGISINFYDEYLQNELLDLKMIDKEDLIDNQHIYSEEEQEEIENRIQKALSLIKLLHKDLYELIETLVGSFLILKKKNFGGGSVSNILGMIWLNPQKNWSVIDCAEAIYHEFIHQSIFLDDMVNSIFLDANACAEDDALVTSTILKRKRPLDRR
;
A
#
# COMPACT_ATOMS: atom_id res chain seq x y z
N MET A 1 -2.10 -16.21 31.88
CA MET A 1 -1.28 -15.23 31.15
C MET A 1 -1.58 -15.46 29.68
N THR A 2 -2.34 -14.60 29.04
CA THR A 2 -2.52 -14.63 27.60
C THR A 2 -1.23 -14.10 26.99
N GLU A 3 -0.47 -14.96 26.32
CA GLU A 3 0.63 -14.50 25.47
C GLU A 3 0.04 -13.46 24.51
N LYS A 4 0.48 -12.21 24.63
CA LYS A 4 0.21 -11.20 23.62
C LYS A 4 0.95 -11.65 22.37
N PHE A 5 0.22 -12.10 21.38
CA PHE A 5 0.76 -12.23 20.02
C PHE A 5 1.16 -10.82 19.56
N ASP A 6 2.43 -10.54 19.63
CA ASP A 6 2.99 -9.30 19.07
C ASP A 6 3.23 -9.58 17.58
N LEU A 7 2.38 -8.99 16.75
CA LEU A 7 2.56 -9.05 15.29
C LEU A 7 3.44 -7.85 14.90
N PRO A 8 4.70 -8.05 14.52
CA PRO A 8 5.65 -6.94 14.28
C PRO A 8 5.13 -5.90 13.31
N TYR A 9 4.49 -6.33 12.23
CA TYR A 9 3.91 -5.45 11.19
C TYR A 9 2.68 -4.64 11.65
N LEU A 10 2.20 -4.85 12.89
CA LEU A 10 1.16 -4.04 13.54
C LEU A 10 1.71 -3.24 14.72
N ASN A 11 3.00 -3.36 15.01
CA ASN A 11 3.66 -2.66 16.08
C ASN A 11 4.25 -1.34 15.56
N ASN A 12 3.71 -0.21 16.03
CA ASN A 12 4.13 1.11 15.59
C ASN A 12 5.63 1.38 15.75
N ASN A 13 6.25 0.87 16.82
CA ASN A 13 7.68 1.07 17.04
C ASN A 13 8.50 0.22 16.05
N HIS A 14 8.06 -1.01 15.79
CA HIS A 14 8.71 -1.87 14.80
C HIS A 14 8.67 -1.25 13.40
N ILE A 15 7.50 -0.77 12.97
CA ILE A 15 7.36 -0.07 11.68
C ILE A 15 8.28 1.16 11.60
N LYS A 16 8.34 1.97 12.66
CA LYS A 16 9.24 3.14 12.71
C LYS A 16 10.71 2.75 12.64
N ASN A 17 11.10 1.65 13.30
CA ASN A 17 12.47 1.13 13.22
C ASN A 17 12.79 0.68 11.79
N ASN A 18 11.89 -0.06 11.13
CA ASN A 18 12.07 -0.46 9.73
C ASN A 18 12.27 0.75 8.80
N ILE A 19 11.54 1.85 9.04
CA ILE A 19 11.74 3.10 8.28
C ILE A 19 13.16 3.66 8.53
N LEU A 20 13.66 3.65 9.76
CA LEU A 20 14.99 4.15 10.08
C LEU A 20 16.08 3.27 9.48
N GLU A 21 15.97 1.96 9.58
CA GLU A 21 16.89 1.00 8.96
C GLU A 21 16.92 1.14 7.42
N LEU A 22 15.75 1.38 6.81
CA LEU A 22 15.67 1.70 5.39
C LEU A 22 16.48 2.96 5.04
N PHE A 23 16.44 3.99 5.88
CA PHE A 23 17.22 5.22 5.65
C PHE A 23 18.71 4.97 5.72
N GLU A 24 19.17 4.24 6.75
CA GLU A 24 20.57 3.88 6.92
C GLU A 24 21.07 3.10 5.69
N PHE A 25 20.31 2.11 5.24
CA PHE A 25 20.64 1.36 4.02
C PHE A 25 20.76 2.27 2.78
N VAL A 26 19.81 3.18 2.58
CA VAL A 26 19.82 4.06 1.40
C VAL A 26 20.95 5.09 1.48
N GLU A 27 21.28 5.58 2.68
CA GLU A 27 22.44 6.47 2.86
C GLU A 27 23.77 5.78 2.59
N ASP A 28 23.91 4.54 3.02
CA ASP A 28 25.13 3.74 2.79
C ASP A 28 25.34 3.43 1.30
N GLU A 29 24.29 3.07 0.58
CA GLU A 29 24.37 2.65 -0.82
C GLU A 29 24.39 3.84 -1.81
N PHE A 30 23.67 4.91 -1.53
CA PHE A 30 23.43 6.01 -2.48
C PHE A 30 23.97 7.38 -2.00
N GLY A 31 24.55 7.44 -0.79
CA GLY A 31 24.93 8.68 -0.13
C GLY A 31 23.74 9.45 0.43
N SER A 32 24.01 10.59 1.10
CA SER A 32 22.96 11.40 1.72
C SER A 32 21.89 11.79 0.68
N VAL A 33 20.67 11.33 0.94
CA VAL A 33 19.55 11.37 0.00
C VAL A 33 18.64 12.56 0.26
N VAL A 34 18.63 13.06 1.50
CA VAL A 34 17.58 13.95 1.97
C VAL A 34 18.12 15.08 2.81
N SER A 35 17.51 16.26 2.69
CA SER A 35 17.79 17.38 3.56
C SER A 35 17.46 17.05 5.02
N GLU A 36 18.27 17.51 5.97
CA GLU A 36 18.02 17.35 7.41
C GLU A 36 16.64 17.90 7.86
N SER A 37 16.07 18.83 7.08
CA SER A 37 14.79 19.48 7.36
C SER A 37 13.57 18.72 6.83
N SER A 38 13.75 17.58 6.12
CA SER A 38 12.64 16.82 5.54
C SER A 38 11.83 16.07 6.60
N SER A 39 10.51 15.98 6.41
CA SER A 39 9.64 15.17 7.24
C SER A 39 9.94 13.68 7.10
N LEU A 40 9.49 12.87 8.07
CA LEU A 40 9.63 11.42 8.03
C LEU A 40 9.04 10.82 6.74
N LYS A 41 7.89 11.34 6.30
CA LYS A 41 7.24 10.95 5.05
C LYS A 41 8.09 11.23 3.82
N GLU A 42 8.63 12.45 3.72
CA GLU A 42 9.49 12.84 2.60
C GLU A 42 10.72 11.94 2.52
N LYS A 43 11.38 11.71 3.65
CA LYS A 43 12.52 10.78 3.73
C LYS A 43 12.15 9.38 3.28
N TYR A 44 10.99 8.86 3.74
CA TYR A 44 10.51 7.54 3.36
C TYR A 44 10.30 7.44 1.84
N PHE A 45 9.56 8.39 1.23
CA PHE A 45 9.28 8.35 -0.20
C PHE A 45 10.51 8.58 -1.07
N ASP A 46 11.42 9.45 -0.65
CA ASP A 46 12.71 9.62 -1.33
C ASP A 46 13.54 8.33 -1.29
N SER A 47 13.48 7.59 -0.17
CA SER A 47 14.18 6.32 -0.02
C SER A 47 13.56 5.21 -0.89
N ILE A 48 12.25 4.93 -0.74
CA ILE A 48 11.61 3.86 -1.52
C ILE A 48 11.65 4.15 -3.02
N ASN A 49 11.47 5.40 -3.42
CA ASN A 49 11.56 5.81 -4.82
C ASN A 49 12.97 5.71 -5.41
N LYS A 50 14.02 5.50 -4.61
CA LYS A 50 15.34 5.13 -5.10
C LYS A 50 15.50 3.63 -5.31
N LEU A 51 14.89 2.83 -4.42
CA LEU A 51 15.03 1.38 -4.39
C LEU A 51 14.09 0.67 -5.38
N GLN A 52 12.88 1.21 -5.59
CA GLN A 52 11.90 0.59 -6.48
C GLN A 52 11.93 1.23 -7.88
N SER A 53 11.56 0.44 -8.90
CA SER A 53 11.49 0.93 -10.31
C SER A 53 10.37 1.94 -10.50
N THR A 54 9.20 1.67 -9.92
CA THR A 54 8.01 2.51 -10.01
C THR A 54 8.11 3.69 -9.03
N LYS A 55 7.99 4.91 -9.54
CA LYS A 55 8.02 6.12 -8.71
C LYS A 55 6.60 6.47 -8.25
N VAL A 56 6.39 6.39 -6.94
CA VAL A 56 5.09 6.73 -6.35
C VAL A 56 5.03 8.21 -6.05
N PRO A 57 4.05 8.93 -6.62
CA PRO A 57 3.82 10.33 -6.28
C PRO A 57 3.35 10.45 -4.82
N TYR A 58 3.86 11.46 -4.13
CA TYR A 58 3.45 11.74 -2.77
C TYR A 58 3.34 13.23 -2.50
N SER A 59 2.61 13.59 -1.48
CA SER A 59 2.53 14.95 -0.94
C SER A 59 3.08 14.96 0.49
N SER A 60 3.79 16.02 0.87
CA SER A 60 4.23 16.24 2.26
C SER A 60 3.05 16.41 3.22
N LYS A 61 1.86 16.74 2.70
CA LYS A 61 0.63 16.91 3.47
C LYS A 61 -0.44 15.94 3.00
N GLY A 62 -0.75 14.94 3.83
CA GLY A 62 -1.79 13.97 3.57
C GLY A 62 -1.45 12.96 2.46
N ILE A 63 -2.45 12.23 2.01
CA ILE A 63 -2.35 11.20 0.97
C ILE A 63 -3.03 11.72 -0.28
N SER A 64 -2.36 11.61 -1.43
CA SER A 64 -2.93 12.00 -2.72
C SER A 64 -4.01 11.00 -3.14
N ILE A 65 -5.14 11.50 -3.67
CA ILE A 65 -6.22 10.67 -4.23
C ILE A 65 -6.24 10.93 -5.73
N ASN A 66 -5.91 9.93 -6.52
CA ASN A 66 -5.76 10.03 -7.96
C ASN A 66 -6.78 9.11 -8.63
N PHE A 67 -7.70 9.67 -9.41
CA PHE A 67 -8.69 8.93 -10.19
C PHE A 67 -8.20 8.57 -11.59
N TYR A 68 -7.10 9.16 -12.01
CA TYR A 68 -6.43 8.85 -13.25
C TYR A 68 -4.93 9.12 -13.10
N ASP A 69 -4.13 8.09 -13.32
CA ASP A 69 -2.68 8.17 -13.41
C ASP A 69 -2.22 7.10 -14.39
N GLU A 70 -1.93 7.52 -15.63
CA GLU A 70 -1.57 6.61 -16.73
C GLU A 70 -0.30 5.82 -16.42
N TYR A 71 0.67 6.44 -15.76
CA TYR A 71 1.91 5.78 -15.38
C TYR A 71 1.66 4.65 -14.39
N LEU A 72 0.97 4.92 -13.29
CA LEU A 72 0.65 3.89 -12.29
C LEU A 72 -0.31 2.82 -12.84
N GLN A 73 -1.23 3.17 -13.73
CA GLN A 73 -2.10 2.20 -14.39
C GLN A 73 -1.30 1.22 -15.27
N ASN A 74 -0.33 1.73 -16.02
CA ASN A 74 0.55 0.88 -16.83
C ASN A 74 1.40 -0.05 -15.96
N GLU A 75 1.92 0.43 -14.84
CA GLU A 75 2.62 -0.41 -13.87
C GLU A 75 1.72 -1.55 -13.33
N LEU A 76 0.44 -1.26 -13.00
CA LEU A 76 -0.51 -2.29 -12.58
C LEU A 76 -0.83 -3.29 -13.70
N LEU A 77 -0.86 -2.86 -14.97
CA LEU A 77 -1.00 -3.75 -16.13
C LEU A 77 0.18 -4.69 -16.27
N ASP A 78 1.40 -4.17 -16.19
CA ASP A 78 2.63 -4.95 -16.33
C ASP A 78 2.76 -5.98 -15.19
N LEU A 79 2.31 -5.63 -14.00
CA LEU A 79 2.22 -6.52 -12.85
C LEU A 79 1.02 -7.48 -12.89
N LYS A 80 0.17 -7.39 -13.93
CA LYS A 80 -1.05 -8.21 -14.10
C LYS A 80 -2.04 -8.08 -12.92
N MET A 81 -2.06 -6.92 -12.30
CA MET A 81 -3.04 -6.57 -11.26
C MET A 81 -4.36 -6.10 -11.87
N ILE A 82 -4.28 -5.47 -13.03
CA ILE A 82 -5.41 -5.16 -13.90
C ILE A 82 -5.15 -5.76 -15.29
N ASP A 83 -6.20 -6.00 -16.05
CA ASP A 83 -6.16 -6.55 -17.40
C ASP A 83 -6.51 -5.46 -18.41
N LYS A 84 -6.08 -5.65 -19.68
CA LYS A 84 -6.42 -4.70 -20.75
C LYS A 84 -7.94 -4.54 -20.93
N GLU A 85 -8.67 -5.60 -20.67
CA GLU A 85 -10.14 -5.65 -20.69
C GLU A 85 -10.76 -4.69 -19.68
N ASP A 86 -10.12 -4.49 -18.51
CA ASP A 86 -10.58 -3.55 -17.50
C ASP A 86 -10.51 -2.09 -17.99
N LEU A 87 -9.64 -1.79 -18.96
CA LEU A 87 -9.41 -0.43 -19.49
C LEU A 87 -10.22 -0.11 -20.75
N ILE A 88 -10.95 -1.09 -21.32
CA ILE A 88 -11.75 -0.88 -22.53
C ILE A 88 -12.83 0.18 -22.29
N ASP A 89 -12.99 1.08 -23.25
CA ASP A 89 -14.00 2.13 -23.27
C ASP A 89 -14.00 3.01 -21.99
N ASN A 90 -12.85 3.12 -21.34
CA ASN A 90 -12.69 3.90 -20.10
C ASN A 90 -13.63 3.43 -18.95
N GLN A 91 -14.05 2.17 -18.94
CA GLN A 91 -14.95 1.64 -17.92
C GLN A 91 -14.32 1.62 -16.51
N HIS A 92 -12.99 1.71 -16.43
CA HIS A 92 -12.23 1.80 -15.17
C HIS A 92 -12.29 3.21 -14.55
N ILE A 93 -12.75 4.22 -15.28
CA ILE A 93 -12.80 5.62 -14.82
C ILE A 93 -14.13 5.88 -14.13
N TYR A 94 -14.10 6.68 -13.07
CA TYR A 94 -15.26 7.20 -12.38
C TYR A 94 -15.70 8.52 -13.00
N SER A 95 -17.02 8.79 -13.05
CA SER A 95 -17.53 10.11 -13.41
C SER A 95 -17.14 11.16 -12.37
N GLU A 96 -17.16 12.44 -12.72
CA GLU A 96 -16.83 13.53 -11.80
C GLU A 96 -17.67 13.48 -10.52
N GLU A 97 -18.96 13.18 -10.63
CA GLU A 97 -19.87 13.05 -9.49
C GLU A 97 -19.48 11.86 -8.58
N GLU A 98 -19.14 10.71 -9.19
CA GLU A 98 -18.65 9.55 -8.44
C GLU A 98 -17.30 9.84 -7.76
N GLN A 99 -16.41 10.60 -8.42
CA GLN A 99 -15.12 11.00 -7.87
C GLN A 99 -15.28 11.83 -6.59
N GLU A 100 -16.14 12.85 -6.62
CA GLU A 100 -16.42 13.69 -5.45
C GLU A 100 -17.00 12.88 -4.28
N GLU A 101 -17.94 11.98 -4.57
CA GLU A 101 -18.51 11.09 -3.54
C GLU A 101 -17.46 10.18 -2.93
N ILE A 102 -16.59 9.57 -3.74
CA ILE A 102 -15.53 8.66 -3.31
C ILE A 102 -14.48 9.40 -2.50
N GLU A 103 -14.01 10.56 -2.98
CA GLU A 103 -13.03 11.37 -2.28
C GLU A 103 -13.54 11.77 -0.89
N ASN A 104 -14.76 12.29 -0.80
CA ASN A 104 -15.39 12.64 0.48
C ASN A 104 -15.50 11.43 1.42
N ARG A 105 -15.79 10.24 0.89
CA ARG A 105 -15.89 9.00 1.66
C ARG A 105 -14.52 8.55 2.20
N ILE A 106 -13.49 8.61 1.37
CA ILE A 106 -12.10 8.30 1.76
C ILE A 106 -11.63 9.28 2.84
N GLN A 107 -11.86 10.58 2.69
CA GLN A 107 -11.49 11.59 3.67
C GLN A 107 -12.19 11.36 5.04
N LYS A 108 -13.47 10.98 5.01
CA LYS A 108 -14.20 10.60 6.22
C LYS A 108 -13.65 9.31 6.84
N ALA A 109 -13.25 8.33 6.03
CA ALA A 109 -12.64 7.09 6.50
C ALA A 109 -11.28 7.35 7.19
N LEU A 110 -10.43 8.17 6.58
CA LEU A 110 -9.17 8.60 7.19
C LEU A 110 -9.40 9.37 8.50
N SER A 111 -10.41 10.25 8.53
CA SER A 111 -10.79 10.97 9.74
C SER A 111 -11.30 10.05 10.85
N LEU A 112 -12.04 8.99 10.49
CA LEU A 112 -12.50 7.97 11.41
C LEU A 112 -11.33 7.19 12.00
N ILE A 113 -10.37 6.75 11.17
CA ILE A 113 -9.15 6.07 11.63
C ILE A 113 -8.38 6.96 12.59
N LYS A 114 -8.20 8.25 12.25
CA LYS A 114 -7.51 9.23 13.10
C LYS A 114 -8.19 9.41 14.46
N LEU A 115 -9.52 9.43 14.47
CA LEU A 115 -10.30 9.57 15.70
C LEU A 115 -10.16 8.34 16.59
N LEU A 116 -10.19 7.14 16.02
CA LEU A 116 -10.11 5.88 16.74
C LEU A 116 -8.70 5.52 17.18
N HIS A 117 -7.70 5.80 16.34
CA HIS A 117 -6.31 5.43 16.58
C HIS A 117 -5.34 6.38 15.87
N LYS A 118 -4.98 7.46 16.56
CA LYS A 118 -4.14 8.54 16.02
C LYS A 118 -2.78 8.03 15.51
N ASP A 119 -2.11 7.17 16.28
CA ASP A 119 -0.78 6.66 15.92
C ASP A 119 -0.82 5.79 14.64
N LEU A 120 -1.89 5.01 14.47
CA LEU A 120 -2.12 4.24 13.25
C LEU A 120 -2.32 5.18 12.04
N TYR A 121 -3.12 6.23 12.21
CA TYR A 121 -3.31 7.22 11.16
C TYR A 121 -1.99 7.88 10.73
N GLU A 122 -1.13 8.24 11.68
CA GLU A 122 0.18 8.82 11.41
C GLU A 122 1.09 7.87 10.62
N LEU A 123 1.03 6.56 10.91
CA LEU A 123 1.75 5.55 10.13
C LEU A 123 1.18 5.39 8.72
N ILE A 124 -0.15 5.36 8.58
CA ILE A 124 -0.79 5.33 7.26
C ILE A 124 -0.37 6.56 6.45
N GLU A 125 -0.41 7.75 7.03
CA GLU A 125 0.08 8.97 6.34
C GLU A 125 1.55 8.88 5.96
N THR A 126 2.37 8.22 6.77
CA THR A 126 3.81 8.08 6.50
C THR A 126 4.08 7.09 5.37
N LEU A 127 3.47 5.90 5.41
CA LEU A 127 3.75 4.83 4.46
C LEU A 127 2.96 4.93 3.15
N VAL A 128 1.85 5.68 3.13
CA VAL A 128 1.00 5.79 1.94
C VAL A 128 1.10 7.20 1.36
N GLY A 129 1.61 7.30 0.14
CA GLY A 129 1.72 8.55 -0.62
C GLY A 129 0.50 8.80 -1.47
N SER A 130 -0.05 7.72 -2.05
CA SER A 130 -1.08 7.83 -3.06
C SER A 130 -2.11 6.71 -2.98
N PHE A 131 -3.38 7.08 -3.09
CA PHE A 131 -4.45 6.18 -3.50
C PHE A 131 -4.67 6.32 -5.00
N LEU A 132 -4.60 5.21 -5.74
CA LEU A 132 -5.04 5.12 -7.12
C LEU A 132 -6.45 4.56 -7.14
N ILE A 133 -7.40 5.33 -7.65
CA ILE A 133 -8.83 4.98 -7.63
C ILE A 133 -9.25 4.59 -9.04
N LEU A 134 -9.54 3.31 -9.26
CA LEU A 134 -10.05 2.83 -10.53
C LEU A 134 -10.94 1.60 -10.37
N LYS A 135 -11.90 1.47 -11.29
CA LYS A 135 -12.87 0.38 -11.27
C LYS A 135 -12.23 -0.90 -11.79
N LYS A 136 -12.48 -1.99 -11.07
CA LYS A 136 -12.27 -3.35 -11.57
C LYS A 136 -13.39 -4.26 -11.06
N LYS A 137 -13.92 -5.08 -11.96
CA LYS A 137 -15.01 -5.99 -11.62
C LYS A 137 -14.58 -7.02 -10.58
N ASN A 138 -15.41 -7.21 -9.54
CA ASN A 138 -15.18 -8.17 -8.46
C ASN A 138 -13.90 -7.98 -7.65
N PHE A 139 -13.44 -6.75 -7.51
CA PHE A 139 -12.25 -6.43 -6.75
C PHE A 139 -12.44 -5.11 -5.98
N GLY A 140 -11.99 -5.06 -4.73
CA GLY A 140 -12.17 -3.88 -3.86
C GLY A 140 -10.96 -2.97 -3.78
N GLY A 141 -9.77 -3.52 -4.02
CA GLY A 141 -8.50 -2.79 -3.91
C GLY A 141 -7.34 -3.75 -3.80
N GLY A 142 -6.13 -3.22 -3.71
CA GLY A 142 -4.91 -4.01 -3.57
C GLY A 142 -3.66 -3.18 -3.34
N SER A 143 -2.65 -3.89 -2.85
CA SER A 143 -1.29 -3.42 -2.70
C SER A 143 -0.34 -4.44 -3.31
N VAL A 144 0.80 -3.98 -3.81
CA VAL A 144 1.83 -4.86 -4.38
C VAL A 144 3.21 -4.47 -3.84
N SER A 145 4.03 -5.48 -3.54
CA SER A 145 5.36 -5.28 -2.97
C SER A 145 6.32 -4.51 -3.89
N ASN A 146 6.08 -4.53 -5.19
CA ASN A 146 6.88 -3.81 -6.19
C ASN A 146 6.59 -2.30 -6.23
N ILE A 147 5.49 -1.84 -5.60
CA ILE A 147 5.06 -0.45 -5.61
C ILE A 147 4.68 -0.04 -4.18
N LEU A 148 5.69 0.04 -3.31
CA LEU A 148 5.48 0.53 -1.96
C LEU A 148 5.03 1.99 -1.98
N GLY A 149 4.13 2.31 -1.05
CA GLY A 149 3.61 3.66 -0.90
C GLY A 149 2.36 3.95 -1.75
N MET A 150 1.94 3.03 -2.61
CA MET A 150 0.71 3.14 -3.37
C MET A 150 -0.30 2.06 -2.96
N ILE A 151 -1.53 2.47 -2.75
CA ILE A 151 -2.67 1.60 -2.55
C ILE A 151 -3.66 1.85 -3.70
N TRP A 152 -4.05 0.79 -4.40
CA TRP A 152 -5.14 0.87 -5.34
C TRP A 152 -6.46 0.55 -4.64
N LEU A 153 -7.48 1.40 -4.84
CA LEU A 153 -8.82 1.21 -4.31
C LEU A 153 -9.86 1.23 -5.43
N ASN A 154 -10.87 0.37 -5.27
CA ASN A 154 -12.07 0.33 -6.10
C ASN A 154 -13.31 0.39 -5.18
N PRO A 155 -13.61 1.57 -4.59
CA PRO A 155 -14.72 1.71 -3.67
C PRO A 155 -16.05 1.38 -4.34
N GLN A 156 -16.75 0.38 -3.84
CA GLN A 156 -18.04 0.01 -4.37
C GLN A 156 -19.10 1.07 -3.98
N LYS A 157 -20.12 1.23 -4.81
CA LYS A 157 -21.17 2.24 -4.60
C LYS A 157 -21.90 2.11 -3.24
N ASN A 158 -22.02 0.89 -2.74
CA ASN A 158 -22.66 0.58 -1.46
C ASN A 158 -21.72 0.64 -0.25
N TRP A 159 -20.43 0.93 -0.44
CA TRP A 159 -19.50 1.02 0.68
C TRP A 159 -19.85 2.20 1.59
N SER A 160 -19.89 1.91 2.88
CA SER A 160 -19.95 2.92 3.94
C SER A 160 -18.58 3.53 4.20
N VAL A 161 -18.53 4.54 5.07
CA VAL A 161 -17.27 5.09 5.59
C VAL A 161 -16.46 4.02 6.33
N ILE A 162 -17.14 3.08 7.01
CA ILE A 162 -16.50 1.97 7.73
C ILE A 162 -15.86 1.00 6.76
N ASP A 163 -16.56 0.60 5.68
CA ASP A 163 -16.00 -0.30 4.67
C ASP A 163 -14.77 0.31 4.01
N CYS A 164 -14.77 1.62 3.74
CA CYS A 164 -13.59 2.32 3.24
C CYS A 164 -12.44 2.34 4.26
N ALA A 165 -12.73 2.56 5.53
CA ALA A 165 -11.72 2.55 6.59
C ALA A 165 -11.10 1.16 6.76
N GLU A 166 -11.91 0.10 6.71
CA GLU A 166 -11.43 -1.29 6.74
C GLU A 166 -10.55 -1.61 5.53
N ALA A 167 -10.95 -1.20 4.32
CA ALA A 167 -10.16 -1.41 3.11
C ALA A 167 -8.81 -0.69 3.19
N ILE A 168 -8.79 0.58 3.60
CA ILE A 168 -7.55 1.36 3.79
C ILE A 168 -6.65 0.69 4.83
N TYR A 169 -7.20 0.26 5.96
CA TYR A 169 -6.44 -0.41 7.01
C TYR A 169 -5.90 -1.76 6.53
N HIS A 170 -6.70 -2.55 5.82
CA HIS A 170 -6.28 -3.82 5.25
C HIS A 170 -5.07 -3.65 4.32
N GLU A 171 -5.15 -2.70 3.39
CA GLU A 171 -4.07 -2.44 2.44
C GLU A 171 -2.84 -1.81 3.12
N PHE A 172 -3.03 -1.02 4.17
CA PHE A 172 -1.92 -0.52 4.99
C PHE A 172 -1.14 -1.67 5.66
N ILE A 173 -1.83 -2.72 6.13
CA ILE A 173 -1.13 -3.90 6.70
C ILE A 173 -0.21 -4.52 5.65
N HIS A 174 -0.65 -4.62 4.39
CA HIS A 174 0.21 -5.08 3.30
C HIS A 174 1.44 -4.19 3.11
N GLN A 175 1.27 -2.86 3.11
CA GLN A 175 2.39 -1.93 3.00
C GLN A 175 3.40 -2.10 4.14
N SER A 176 2.92 -2.30 5.36
CA SER A 176 3.76 -2.55 6.54
C SER A 176 4.53 -3.87 6.44
N ILE A 177 3.88 -4.95 5.97
CA ILE A 177 4.53 -6.25 5.76
C ILE A 177 5.57 -6.16 4.65
N PHE A 178 5.28 -5.48 3.55
CA PHE A 178 6.23 -5.31 2.45
C PHE A 178 7.46 -4.51 2.86
N LEU A 179 7.28 -3.47 3.68
CA LEU A 179 8.39 -2.74 4.26
C LEU A 179 9.24 -3.63 5.18
N ASP A 180 8.58 -4.42 6.03
CA ASP A 180 9.25 -5.36 6.95
C ASP A 180 10.03 -6.42 6.17
N ASP A 181 9.47 -6.96 5.10
CA ASP A 181 10.16 -7.91 4.22
C ASP A 181 11.35 -7.27 3.49
N MET A 182 11.21 -6.02 3.04
CA MET A 182 12.30 -5.28 2.39
C MET A 182 13.50 -5.07 3.31
N VAL A 183 13.25 -4.78 4.59
CA VAL A 183 14.31 -4.49 5.58
C VAL A 183 14.82 -5.76 6.24
N ASN A 184 13.95 -6.69 6.65
CA ASN A 184 14.28 -7.84 7.47
C ASN A 184 14.29 -9.16 6.70
N SER A 185 13.96 -9.16 5.41
CA SER A 185 13.92 -10.38 4.56
C SER A 185 13.10 -11.50 5.22
N ILE A 186 11.82 -11.23 5.50
CA ILE A 186 10.90 -12.21 6.13
C ILE A 186 10.87 -13.51 5.33
N PHE A 187 10.94 -13.40 4.00
CA PHE A 187 11.04 -14.54 3.09
C PHE A 187 12.48 -14.70 2.62
N LEU A 188 13.24 -15.55 3.33
CA LEU A 188 14.67 -15.78 3.06
C LEU A 188 14.93 -16.31 1.63
N ASP A 189 13.99 -17.02 1.05
CA ASP A 189 14.07 -17.55 -0.31
C ASP A 189 12.69 -17.50 -0.99
N ALA A 190 12.48 -16.46 -1.79
CA ALA A 190 11.22 -16.28 -2.54
C ALA A 190 11.01 -17.38 -3.61
N ASN A 191 12.09 -18.00 -4.13
CA ASN A 191 11.96 -19.08 -5.09
C ASN A 191 11.45 -20.35 -4.40
N ALA A 192 11.97 -20.67 -3.21
CA ALA A 192 11.47 -21.77 -2.39
C ALA A 192 9.99 -21.58 -2.02
N CYS A 193 9.54 -20.33 -1.77
CA CYS A 193 8.12 -20.04 -1.53
C CYS A 193 7.21 -20.33 -2.73
N ALA A 194 7.76 -20.41 -3.94
CA ALA A 194 7.02 -20.66 -5.17
C ALA A 194 6.95 -22.15 -5.55
N GLU A 195 7.67 -23.03 -4.86
CA GLU A 195 7.62 -24.47 -5.08
C GLU A 195 6.25 -25.06 -4.73
N ASP A 196 5.84 -26.12 -5.39
CA ASP A 196 4.50 -26.71 -5.29
C ASP A 196 4.12 -27.14 -3.86
N ASP A 197 5.09 -27.60 -3.07
CA ASP A 197 4.93 -28.04 -1.68
C ASP A 197 4.91 -26.87 -0.68
N ALA A 198 5.45 -25.72 -1.07
CA ALA A 198 5.42 -24.48 -0.28
C ALA A 198 4.16 -23.62 -0.52
N LEU A 199 3.34 -23.97 -1.54
CA LEU A 199 2.14 -23.20 -1.84
C LEU A 199 1.08 -23.32 -0.74
N VAL A 200 0.52 -22.19 -0.35
CA VAL A 200 -0.54 -22.09 0.65
C VAL A 200 -1.88 -21.71 0.02
N THR A 201 -2.96 -22.23 0.60
CA THR A 201 -4.30 -21.90 0.11
C THR A 201 -4.72 -20.53 0.65
N SER A 202 -4.94 -19.59 -0.27
CA SER A 202 -5.54 -18.31 0.09
C SER A 202 -6.96 -18.52 0.62
N THR A 203 -7.26 -17.98 1.80
CA THR A 203 -8.60 -18.05 2.41
C THR A 203 -9.63 -17.26 1.64
N ILE A 204 -9.21 -16.20 0.95
CA ILE A 204 -10.06 -15.32 0.14
C ILE A 204 -10.25 -15.90 -1.26
N LEU A 205 -9.15 -16.15 -1.97
CA LEU A 205 -9.19 -16.57 -3.38
C LEU A 205 -9.43 -18.06 -3.56
N LYS A 206 -9.43 -18.86 -2.48
CA LYS A 206 -9.65 -20.33 -2.47
C LYS A 206 -8.76 -21.09 -3.46
N ARG A 207 -7.58 -20.58 -3.76
CA ARG A 207 -6.56 -21.19 -4.63
C ARG A 207 -5.19 -21.19 -3.96
N LYS A 208 -4.33 -22.09 -4.40
CA LYS A 208 -2.93 -22.13 -3.96
C LYS A 208 -2.17 -20.92 -4.51
N ARG A 209 -1.32 -20.34 -3.67
CA ARG A 209 -0.45 -19.21 -3.99
C ARG A 209 0.87 -19.34 -3.24
N PRO A 210 1.97 -18.79 -3.77
CA PRO A 210 3.20 -18.60 -3.01
C PRO A 210 2.94 -17.80 -1.73
N LEU A 211 3.69 -18.11 -0.69
CA LEU A 211 3.52 -17.48 0.64
C LEU A 211 3.85 -15.99 0.62
N ASP A 212 4.84 -15.60 -0.18
CA ASP A 212 5.28 -14.22 -0.40
C ASP A 212 4.29 -13.35 -1.19
N ARG A 213 3.26 -13.96 -1.77
CA ARG A 213 2.23 -13.30 -2.60
C ARG A 213 0.82 -13.47 -2.05
N ARG A 214 0.67 -13.42 -0.75
CA ARG A 214 -0.63 -13.51 -0.07
C ARG A 214 -1.48 -12.27 -0.22
#